data_96c2e6582191cbcf8d161252a2629ae0
#
_entry.id   96c2e6582191cbcf8d161252a2629ae0
#
_cell.length_a   1.000
_cell.length_b   1.000
_cell.length_c   1.000
_cell.angle_alpha   90.00
_cell.angle_beta   90.00
_cell.angle_gamma   90.00
#
_symmetry.space_group_name_H-M   'P 1'
#
loop_
_entity.id
_entity.type
_entity.pdbx_description
1 polymer ?
#
loop_
_entity_poly.entity_id
_entity_poly.type
_entity_poly.pdbx_seq_one_letter_code
_entity_poly.pdbx_strand_id
1 'polypeptide(L)'
;MGILLILLAILAFFLLWGVAVYNGLITSRNGYRNAFAQIDVQLQRRFDLIPNLVETVKGYMAHERETLEAVVAARSAAQSGLAAAKAHPGDPEAMAQLAAAQGQLNAGLGRLLAVAEAYPDLKASQNMMQLTEELASTENKVAFARQAFNDAVMAFNNKRDVFPSSLIAGTFDFAPAVQLAIPGDRAEMREAPKVQF
;
A
#
# COMPACT_ATOMS: atom_id res chain seq x y z
N MET A 1 -31.96 -38.91 29.75
CA MET A 1 -31.38 -37.67 30.31
C MET A 1 -29.91 -37.51 29.94
N GLY A 2 -29.00 -38.45 30.24
CA GLY A 2 -27.56 -38.31 30.04
C GLY A 2 -27.16 -38.06 28.58
N ILE A 3 -27.71 -38.80 27.61
CA ILE A 3 -27.41 -38.63 26.16
C ILE A 3 -27.81 -37.24 25.68
N LEU A 4 -28.98 -36.72 26.10
CA LEU A 4 -29.44 -35.39 25.74
C LEU A 4 -28.49 -34.28 26.25
N LEU A 5 -28.00 -34.42 27.49
CA LEU A 5 -27.05 -33.49 28.08
C LEU A 5 -25.71 -33.51 27.33
N ILE A 6 -25.24 -34.68 26.91
CA ILE A 6 -24.02 -34.82 26.08
C ILE A 6 -24.20 -34.15 24.73
N LEU A 7 -25.33 -34.37 24.04
CA LEU A 7 -25.62 -33.75 22.77
C LEU A 7 -25.69 -32.21 22.88
N LEU A 8 -26.33 -31.69 23.90
CA LEU A 8 -26.38 -30.26 24.18
C LEU A 8 -25.01 -29.67 24.47
N ALA A 9 -24.15 -30.38 25.24
CA ALA A 9 -22.80 -29.96 25.51
C ALA A 9 -21.93 -29.91 24.22
N ILE A 10 -22.06 -30.92 23.36
CA ILE A 10 -21.38 -30.95 22.05
C ILE A 10 -21.85 -29.78 21.17
N LEU A 11 -23.14 -29.54 21.08
CA LEU A 11 -23.72 -28.43 20.33
C LEU A 11 -23.19 -27.08 20.84
N ALA A 12 -23.21 -26.87 22.15
CA ALA A 12 -22.69 -25.66 22.79
C ALA A 12 -21.20 -25.46 22.51
N PHE A 13 -20.40 -26.54 22.55
CA PHE A 13 -18.99 -26.50 22.21
C PHE A 13 -18.77 -26.01 20.78
N PHE A 14 -19.47 -26.58 19.79
CA PHE A 14 -19.33 -26.17 18.39
C PHE A 14 -19.82 -24.73 18.13
N LEU A 15 -20.87 -24.29 18.83
CA LEU A 15 -21.33 -22.90 18.76
C LEU A 15 -20.26 -21.92 19.29
N LEU A 16 -19.75 -22.17 20.50
CA LEU A 16 -18.72 -21.33 21.11
C LEU A 16 -17.45 -21.33 20.27
N TRP A 17 -17.05 -22.49 19.74
CA TRP A 17 -15.91 -22.60 18.85
C TRP A 17 -16.13 -21.80 17.55
N GLY A 18 -17.32 -21.89 16.91
CA GLY A 18 -17.66 -21.12 15.72
C GLY A 18 -17.58 -19.61 15.94
N VAL A 19 -18.08 -19.14 17.10
CA VAL A 19 -17.95 -17.73 17.51
C VAL A 19 -16.49 -17.32 17.67
N ALA A 20 -15.64 -18.15 18.28
CA ALA A 20 -14.22 -17.86 18.44
C ALA A 20 -13.49 -17.75 17.08
N VAL A 21 -13.80 -18.65 16.15
CA VAL A 21 -13.24 -18.60 14.78
C VAL A 21 -13.70 -17.33 14.06
N TYR A 22 -15.00 -17.02 14.10
CA TYR A 22 -15.57 -15.81 13.52
C TYR A 22 -14.88 -14.54 14.04
N ASN A 23 -14.81 -14.40 15.37
CA ASN A 23 -14.13 -13.26 16.00
C ASN A 23 -12.65 -13.18 15.62
N GLY A 24 -12.00 -14.33 15.50
CA GLY A 24 -10.63 -14.40 15.01
C GLY A 24 -10.44 -13.93 13.57
N LEU A 25 -11.40 -14.20 12.68
CA LEU A 25 -11.40 -13.69 11.31
C LEU A 25 -11.64 -12.17 11.28
N ILE A 26 -12.59 -11.67 12.07
CA ILE A 26 -12.82 -10.22 12.23
C ILE A 26 -11.55 -9.51 12.70
N THR A 27 -10.90 -10.04 13.73
CA THR A 27 -9.64 -9.46 14.27
C THR A 27 -8.55 -9.41 13.21
N SER A 28 -8.37 -10.49 12.45
CA SER A 28 -7.38 -10.55 11.39
C SER A 28 -7.70 -9.61 10.23
N ARG A 29 -9.00 -9.48 9.86
CA ARG A 29 -9.48 -8.50 8.87
C ARG A 29 -9.18 -7.07 9.32
N ASN A 30 -9.47 -6.75 10.55
CA ASN A 30 -9.18 -5.42 11.13
C ASN A 30 -7.66 -5.18 11.20
N GLY A 31 -6.86 -6.22 11.37
CA GLY A 31 -5.40 -6.15 11.37
C GLY A 31 -4.85 -5.56 10.06
N TYR A 32 -5.23 -6.12 8.89
CA TYR A 32 -4.75 -5.58 7.61
C TYR A 32 -5.35 -4.21 7.30
N ARG A 33 -6.57 -3.91 7.71
CA ARG A 33 -7.17 -2.56 7.56
C ARG A 33 -6.40 -1.51 8.36
N ASN A 34 -5.99 -1.84 9.57
CA ASN A 34 -5.14 -0.97 10.39
C ASN A 34 -3.74 -0.81 9.79
N ALA A 35 -3.17 -1.89 9.23
CA ALA A 35 -1.90 -1.80 8.54
C ALA A 35 -2.00 -0.89 7.30
N PHE A 36 -3.12 -0.91 6.56
CA PHE A 36 -3.36 0.01 5.44
C PHE A 36 -3.37 1.49 5.89
N ALA A 37 -3.87 1.79 7.08
CA ALA A 37 -3.88 3.16 7.60
C ALA A 37 -2.45 3.75 7.71
N GLN A 38 -1.42 2.92 7.92
CA GLN A 38 -0.03 3.38 7.91
C GLN A 38 0.43 3.76 6.49
N ILE A 39 -0.02 3.04 5.47
CA ILE A 39 0.21 3.39 4.06
C ILE A 39 -0.44 4.74 3.76
N ASP A 40 -1.71 4.94 4.16
CA ASP A 40 -2.44 6.19 3.97
C ASP A 40 -1.66 7.38 4.53
N VAL A 41 -1.19 7.30 5.78
CA VAL A 41 -0.40 8.36 6.42
C VAL A 41 0.88 8.70 5.65
N GLN A 42 1.64 7.70 5.21
CA GLN A 42 2.91 7.93 4.52
C GLN A 42 2.70 8.46 3.09
N LEU A 43 1.67 7.98 2.39
CA LEU A 43 1.32 8.48 1.06
C LEU A 43 0.81 9.92 1.11
N GLN A 44 -0.03 10.27 2.09
CA GLN A 44 -0.46 11.66 2.28
C GLN A 44 0.75 12.58 2.50
N ARG A 45 1.68 12.19 3.38
CA ARG A 45 2.91 12.97 3.60
C ARG A 45 3.72 13.15 2.31
N ARG A 46 3.84 12.10 1.50
CA ARG A 46 4.50 12.17 0.20
C ARG A 46 3.79 13.14 -0.74
N PHE A 47 2.46 13.10 -0.81
CA PHE A 47 1.66 14.00 -1.64
C PHE A 47 1.79 15.46 -1.22
N ASP A 48 2.00 15.74 0.07
CA ASP A 48 2.17 17.10 0.59
C ASP A 48 3.55 17.69 0.26
N LEU A 49 4.56 16.86 0.01
CA LEU A 49 5.90 17.30 -0.42
C LEU A 49 5.94 17.72 -1.90
N ILE A 50 5.12 17.11 -2.75
CA ILE A 50 5.17 17.31 -4.21
C ILE A 50 4.89 18.75 -4.65
N PRO A 51 3.90 19.49 -4.11
CA PRO A 51 3.70 20.89 -4.47
C PRO A 51 4.93 21.75 -4.18
N ASN A 52 5.59 21.55 -3.03
CA ASN A 52 6.80 22.27 -2.65
C ASN A 52 7.95 21.97 -3.62
N LEU A 53 8.09 20.70 -4.03
CA LEU A 53 9.05 20.29 -5.03
C LEU A 53 8.80 20.99 -6.38
N VAL A 54 7.53 20.96 -6.85
CA VAL A 54 7.13 21.60 -8.12
C VAL A 54 7.41 23.10 -8.10
N GLU A 55 7.07 23.80 -7.02
CA GLU A 55 7.34 25.25 -6.90
C GLU A 55 8.85 25.56 -6.83
N THR A 56 9.63 24.75 -6.14
CA THR A 56 11.10 24.88 -6.08
C THR A 56 11.71 24.73 -7.48
N VAL A 57 11.29 23.71 -8.21
CA VAL A 57 11.81 23.37 -9.54
C VAL A 57 11.36 24.39 -10.59
N LYS A 58 10.12 24.88 -10.52
CA LYS A 58 9.52 25.82 -11.48
C LYS A 58 10.35 27.11 -11.65
N GLY A 59 10.99 27.59 -10.58
CA GLY A 59 11.86 28.77 -10.63
C GLY A 59 13.10 28.60 -11.51
N TYR A 60 13.57 27.36 -11.72
CA TYR A 60 14.78 27.04 -12.49
C TYR A 60 14.49 26.41 -13.85
N MET A 61 13.35 25.74 -14.00
CA MET A 61 12.98 24.89 -15.13
C MET A 61 11.73 25.43 -15.84
N ALA A 62 11.67 26.73 -16.15
CA ALA A 62 10.50 27.38 -16.75
C ALA A 62 10.10 26.77 -18.12
N HIS A 63 11.02 26.14 -18.84
CA HIS A 63 10.79 25.49 -20.13
C HIS A 63 10.30 24.04 -20.03
N GLU A 64 10.31 23.42 -18.83
CA GLU A 64 9.93 22.01 -18.59
C GLU A 64 8.48 21.87 -18.11
N ARG A 65 7.60 22.72 -18.64
CA ARG A 65 6.19 22.82 -18.21
C ARG A 65 5.45 21.47 -18.29
N GLU A 66 5.68 20.72 -19.37
CA GLU A 66 5.04 19.41 -19.58
C GLU A 66 5.40 18.40 -18.47
N THR A 67 6.68 18.36 -18.07
CA THR A 67 7.16 17.48 -16.99
C THR A 67 6.51 17.85 -15.64
N LEU A 68 6.39 19.16 -15.36
CA LEU A 68 5.76 19.63 -14.13
C LEU A 68 4.26 19.33 -14.10
N GLU A 69 3.55 19.59 -15.19
CA GLU A 69 2.11 19.29 -15.31
C GLU A 69 1.84 17.77 -15.19
N ALA A 70 2.70 16.93 -15.76
CA ALA A 70 2.60 15.48 -15.65
C ALA A 70 2.73 14.99 -14.19
N VAL A 71 3.64 15.56 -13.39
CA VAL A 71 3.79 15.23 -11.96
C VAL A 71 2.56 15.65 -11.16
N VAL A 72 2.01 16.85 -11.43
CA VAL A 72 0.80 17.33 -10.75
C VAL A 72 -0.41 16.45 -11.07
N ALA A 73 -0.57 16.06 -12.34
CA ALA A 73 -1.63 15.15 -12.78
C ALA A 73 -1.49 13.76 -12.13
N ALA A 74 -0.27 13.20 -12.14
CA ALA A 74 0.01 11.90 -11.51
C ALA A 74 -0.24 11.91 -9.99
N ARG A 75 0.10 13.02 -9.30
CA ARG A 75 -0.24 13.21 -7.88
C ARG A 75 -1.75 13.17 -7.64
N SER A 76 -2.52 13.89 -8.46
CA SER A 76 -3.99 13.90 -8.35
C SER A 76 -4.59 12.51 -8.56
N ALA A 77 -4.12 11.76 -9.57
CA ALA A 77 -4.54 10.39 -9.81
C ALA A 77 -4.17 9.47 -8.62
N ALA A 78 -2.97 9.64 -8.05
CA ALA A 78 -2.52 8.85 -6.89
C ALA A 78 -3.36 9.15 -5.64
N GLN A 79 -3.77 10.40 -5.40
CA GLN A 79 -4.68 10.78 -4.32
C GLN A 79 -6.07 10.13 -4.48
N SER A 80 -6.61 10.14 -5.71
CA SER A 80 -7.89 9.48 -6.01
C SER A 80 -7.81 7.96 -5.80
N GLY A 81 -6.74 7.32 -6.26
CA GLY A 81 -6.50 5.89 -6.04
C GLY A 81 -6.36 5.54 -4.55
N LEU A 82 -5.68 6.40 -3.77
CA LEU A 82 -5.58 6.21 -2.32
C LEU A 82 -6.93 6.33 -1.62
N ALA A 83 -7.78 7.28 -2.03
CA ALA A 83 -9.12 7.45 -1.46
C ALA A 83 -10.00 6.21 -1.72
N ALA A 84 -9.96 5.64 -2.93
CA ALA A 84 -10.66 4.40 -3.26
C ALA A 84 -10.14 3.21 -2.43
N ALA A 85 -8.82 3.05 -2.35
CA ALA A 85 -8.19 1.97 -1.58
C ALA A 85 -8.44 2.08 -0.07
N LYS A 86 -8.53 3.31 0.47
CA LYS A 86 -8.87 3.57 1.87
C LYS A 86 -10.30 3.18 2.22
N ALA A 87 -11.24 3.38 1.29
CA ALA A 87 -12.63 2.96 1.47
C ALA A 87 -12.75 1.43 1.51
N HIS A 88 -11.95 0.72 0.70
CA HIS A 88 -11.99 -0.73 0.53
C HIS A 88 -10.60 -1.37 0.57
N PRO A 89 -9.89 -1.36 1.74
CA PRO A 89 -8.56 -1.97 1.83
C PRO A 89 -8.61 -3.48 1.55
N GLY A 90 -7.74 -3.93 0.63
CA GLY A 90 -7.68 -5.34 0.20
C GLY A 90 -8.65 -5.70 -0.93
N ASP A 91 -9.46 -4.77 -1.43
CA ASP A 91 -10.26 -4.97 -2.63
C ASP A 91 -9.37 -5.04 -3.88
N PRO A 92 -9.58 -6.02 -4.79
CA PRO A 92 -8.72 -6.21 -5.96
C PRO A 92 -8.64 -4.99 -6.87
N GLU A 93 -9.77 -4.36 -7.16
CA GLU A 93 -9.83 -3.22 -8.09
C GLU A 93 -9.22 -1.98 -7.46
N ALA A 94 -9.57 -1.68 -6.21
CA ALA A 94 -9.03 -0.53 -5.48
C ALA A 94 -7.51 -0.63 -5.26
N MET A 95 -6.99 -1.84 -4.95
CA MET A 95 -5.55 -2.06 -4.82
C MET A 95 -4.82 -1.93 -6.16
N ALA A 96 -5.40 -2.43 -7.26
CA ALA A 96 -4.83 -2.30 -8.60
C ALA A 96 -4.80 -0.84 -9.07
N GLN A 97 -5.87 -0.08 -8.84
CA GLN A 97 -5.93 1.36 -9.16
C GLN A 97 -4.87 2.15 -8.39
N LEU A 98 -4.75 1.92 -7.07
CA LEU A 98 -3.73 2.56 -6.26
C LEU A 98 -2.32 2.19 -6.77
N ALA A 99 -2.05 0.93 -7.04
CA ALA A 99 -0.76 0.46 -7.52
C ALA A 99 -0.37 1.11 -8.86
N ALA A 100 -1.30 1.17 -9.82
CA ALA A 100 -1.09 1.81 -11.12
C ALA A 100 -0.81 3.32 -10.98
N ALA A 101 -1.61 4.01 -10.16
CA ALA A 101 -1.45 5.44 -9.93
C ALA A 101 -0.13 5.79 -9.21
N GLN A 102 0.30 4.96 -8.24
CA GLN A 102 1.62 5.10 -7.60
C GLN A 102 2.76 4.85 -8.58
N GLY A 103 2.63 3.87 -9.47
CA GLY A 103 3.61 3.62 -10.54
C GLY A 103 3.77 4.84 -11.47
N GLN A 104 2.66 5.47 -11.87
CA GLN A 104 2.67 6.68 -12.67
C GLN A 104 3.34 7.87 -11.94
N LEU A 105 3.03 8.04 -10.65
CA LEU A 105 3.64 9.08 -9.84
C LEU A 105 5.15 8.86 -9.68
N ASN A 106 5.60 7.63 -9.45
CA ASN A 106 7.00 7.29 -9.34
C ASN A 106 7.74 7.59 -10.65
N ALA A 107 7.17 7.21 -11.80
CA ALA A 107 7.73 7.50 -13.10
C ALA A 107 7.81 9.02 -13.37
N GLY A 108 6.77 9.78 -13.02
CA GLY A 108 6.74 11.24 -13.16
C GLY A 108 7.81 11.94 -12.30
N LEU A 109 7.92 11.54 -11.04
CA LEU A 109 8.95 12.07 -10.12
C LEU A 109 10.36 11.69 -10.57
N GLY A 110 10.57 10.44 -11.01
CA GLY A 110 11.86 9.99 -11.55
C GLY A 110 12.29 10.81 -12.78
N ARG A 111 11.35 11.08 -13.72
CA ARG A 111 11.59 11.93 -14.88
C ARG A 111 11.92 13.38 -14.46
N LEU A 112 11.18 13.95 -13.53
CA LEU A 112 11.45 15.29 -13.01
C LEU A 112 12.84 15.41 -12.40
N LEU A 113 13.25 14.44 -11.58
CA LEU A 113 14.57 14.42 -10.95
C LEU A 113 15.68 14.24 -11.98
N ALA A 114 15.47 13.40 -13.02
CA ALA A 114 16.44 13.21 -14.10
C ALA A 114 16.63 14.51 -14.93
N VAL A 115 15.55 15.25 -15.20
CA VAL A 115 15.64 16.55 -15.89
C VAL A 115 16.31 17.59 -14.99
N ALA A 116 16.03 17.58 -13.68
CA ALA A 116 16.65 18.50 -12.71
C ALA A 116 18.19 18.37 -12.68
N GLU A 117 18.74 17.22 -13.03
CA GLU A 117 20.20 17.02 -13.12
C GLU A 117 20.89 17.90 -14.16
N ALA A 118 20.17 18.35 -15.19
CA ALA A 118 20.67 19.28 -16.19
C ALA A 118 20.76 20.74 -15.70
N TYR A 119 20.28 21.03 -14.48
CA TYR A 119 20.23 22.35 -13.87
C TYR A 119 21.10 22.41 -12.61
N PRO A 120 22.42 22.75 -12.71
CA PRO A 120 23.36 22.70 -11.59
C PRO A 120 22.97 23.58 -10.41
N ASP A 121 22.42 24.78 -10.68
CA ASP A 121 22.00 25.72 -9.63
C ASP A 121 20.81 25.17 -8.81
N LEU A 122 19.88 24.49 -9.49
CA LEU A 122 18.77 23.80 -8.82
C LEU A 122 19.28 22.64 -7.96
N LYS A 123 20.19 21.83 -8.49
CA LYS A 123 20.80 20.70 -7.78
C LYS A 123 21.57 21.17 -6.53
N ALA A 124 22.21 22.33 -6.59
CA ALA A 124 22.92 22.92 -5.44
C ALA A 124 21.97 23.63 -4.45
N SER A 125 20.70 23.80 -4.77
CA SER A 125 19.71 24.42 -3.89
C SER A 125 19.48 23.56 -2.65
N GLN A 126 19.62 24.18 -1.48
CA GLN A 126 19.38 23.52 -0.20
C GLN A 126 17.95 22.98 -0.08
N ASN A 127 16.96 23.74 -0.58
CA ASN A 127 15.57 23.33 -0.59
C ASN A 127 15.35 22.07 -1.44
N MET A 128 15.99 22.00 -2.61
CA MET A 128 15.88 20.83 -3.50
C MET A 128 16.48 19.58 -2.85
N MET A 129 17.67 19.71 -2.24
CA MET A 129 18.32 18.61 -1.54
C MET A 129 17.46 18.10 -0.38
N GLN A 130 16.91 18.99 0.45
CA GLN A 130 16.05 18.62 1.57
C GLN A 130 14.78 17.93 1.10
N LEU A 131 14.08 18.46 0.08
CA LEU A 131 12.86 17.87 -0.45
C LEU A 131 13.11 16.49 -1.06
N THR A 132 14.23 16.31 -1.75
CA THR A 132 14.62 15.02 -2.34
C THR A 132 14.90 13.99 -1.24
N GLU A 133 15.60 14.38 -0.16
CA GLU A 133 15.85 13.52 0.99
C GLU A 133 14.54 13.14 1.72
N GLU A 134 13.65 14.10 1.93
CA GLU A 134 12.33 13.83 2.54
C GLU A 134 11.47 12.92 1.68
N LEU A 135 11.48 13.08 0.36
CA LEU A 135 10.78 12.19 -0.57
C LEU A 135 11.34 10.77 -0.51
N ALA A 136 12.67 10.60 -0.54
CA ALA A 136 13.30 9.29 -0.40
C ALA A 136 12.99 8.64 0.96
N SER A 137 13.01 9.43 2.04
CA SER A 137 12.63 8.96 3.37
C SER A 137 11.18 8.49 3.43
N THR A 138 10.24 9.25 2.83
CA THR A 138 8.83 8.85 2.80
C THR A 138 8.60 7.63 1.93
N GLU A 139 9.33 7.47 0.83
CA GLU A 139 9.27 6.28 -0.04
C GLU A 139 9.67 5.02 0.72
N ASN A 140 10.77 5.06 1.47
CA ASN A 140 11.18 3.96 2.33
C ASN A 140 10.09 3.61 3.37
N LYS A 141 9.48 4.63 3.99
CA LYS A 141 8.39 4.41 4.96
C LYS A 141 7.14 3.80 4.31
N VAL A 142 6.80 4.22 3.09
CA VAL A 142 5.72 3.61 2.29
C VAL A 142 6.04 2.15 2.00
N ALA A 143 7.27 1.83 1.61
CA ALA A 143 7.69 0.45 1.34
C ALA A 143 7.55 -0.45 2.58
N PHE A 144 7.98 0.01 3.76
CA PHE A 144 7.80 -0.72 5.03
C PHE A 144 6.33 -0.88 5.41
N ALA A 145 5.53 0.20 5.31
CA ALA A 145 4.09 0.14 5.61
C ALA A 145 3.36 -0.83 4.68
N ARG A 146 3.74 -0.86 3.40
CA ARG A 146 3.21 -1.80 2.40
C ARG A 146 3.58 -3.24 2.71
N GLN A 147 4.82 -3.51 3.13
CA GLN A 147 5.22 -4.85 3.55
C GLN A 147 4.37 -5.31 4.73
N ALA A 148 4.21 -4.49 5.77
CA ALA A 148 3.39 -4.81 6.94
C ALA A 148 1.92 -5.08 6.56
N PHE A 149 1.36 -4.30 5.62
CA PHE A 149 0.02 -4.53 5.08
C PHE A 149 -0.07 -5.88 4.34
N ASN A 150 0.89 -6.17 3.47
CA ASN A 150 0.92 -7.41 2.70
C ASN A 150 1.06 -8.65 3.59
N ASP A 151 1.86 -8.56 4.65
CA ASP A 151 2.01 -9.62 5.65
C ASP A 151 0.69 -9.84 6.42
N ALA A 152 0.00 -8.75 6.80
CA ALA A 152 -1.29 -8.83 7.46
C ALA A 152 -2.39 -9.40 6.55
N VAL A 153 -2.39 -9.06 5.25
CA VAL A 153 -3.28 -9.66 4.23
C VAL A 153 -3.01 -11.15 4.09
N MET A 154 -1.74 -11.56 4.02
CA MET A 154 -1.36 -12.97 3.94
C MET A 154 -1.83 -13.73 5.19
N ALA A 155 -1.63 -13.17 6.38
CA ALA A 155 -2.06 -13.77 7.63
C ALA A 155 -3.60 -13.92 7.70
N PHE A 156 -4.35 -12.92 7.19
CA PHE A 156 -5.81 -13.01 7.09
C PHE A 156 -6.24 -14.11 6.12
N ASN A 157 -5.68 -14.13 4.90
CA ASN A 157 -6.04 -15.14 3.90
C ASN A 157 -5.70 -16.54 4.38
N ASN A 158 -4.53 -16.76 4.97
CA ASN A 158 -4.16 -18.05 5.56
C ASN A 158 -5.18 -18.48 6.62
N LYS A 159 -5.56 -17.58 7.53
CA LYS A 159 -6.56 -17.90 8.57
C LYS A 159 -7.93 -18.19 7.99
N ARG A 160 -8.30 -17.51 6.92
CA ARG A 160 -9.56 -17.67 6.19
C ARG A 160 -9.63 -19.02 5.48
N ASP A 161 -8.54 -19.44 4.84
CA ASP A 161 -8.52 -20.58 3.91
C ASP A 161 -8.25 -21.93 4.60
N VAL A 162 -7.67 -21.94 5.82
CA VAL A 162 -7.44 -23.19 6.55
C VAL A 162 -8.75 -23.78 7.09
N PHE A 163 -8.85 -25.13 7.03
CA PHE A 163 -9.95 -25.84 7.70
C PHE A 163 -9.71 -25.84 9.22
N PRO A 164 -10.77 -25.66 10.03
CA PRO A 164 -12.17 -25.52 9.64
C PRO A 164 -12.66 -24.06 9.50
N SER A 165 -11.77 -23.06 9.62
CA SER A 165 -12.13 -21.63 9.49
C SER A 165 -12.76 -21.30 8.13
N SER A 166 -12.37 -22.02 7.07
CA SER A 166 -12.91 -21.84 5.72
C SER A 166 -14.42 -22.04 5.61
N LEU A 167 -15.00 -22.91 6.44
CA LEU A 167 -16.46 -23.09 6.51
C LEU A 167 -17.15 -21.83 7.03
N ILE A 168 -16.62 -21.26 8.12
CA ILE A 168 -17.13 -20.01 8.70
C ILE A 168 -16.93 -18.86 7.73
N ALA A 169 -15.74 -18.79 7.10
CA ALA A 169 -15.41 -17.74 6.15
C ALA A 169 -16.36 -17.74 4.94
N GLY A 170 -16.71 -18.91 4.39
CA GLY A 170 -17.66 -19.03 3.29
C GLY A 170 -19.11 -18.70 3.70
N THR A 171 -19.51 -19.06 4.93
CA THR A 171 -20.86 -18.79 5.43
C THR A 171 -21.10 -17.30 5.70
N PHE A 172 -20.09 -16.55 6.12
CA PHE A 172 -20.18 -15.14 6.51
C PHE A 172 -19.49 -14.18 5.51
N ASP A 173 -19.31 -14.60 4.27
CA ASP A 173 -18.78 -13.79 3.17
C ASP A 173 -17.47 -13.04 3.50
N PHE A 174 -16.52 -13.74 4.10
CA PHE A 174 -15.17 -13.22 4.24
C PHE A 174 -14.44 -13.35 2.89
N ALA A 175 -14.56 -12.35 2.03
CA ALA A 175 -13.81 -12.30 0.77
C ALA A 175 -12.29 -12.31 1.00
N PRO A 176 -11.49 -12.91 0.09
CA PRO A 176 -10.03 -12.82 0.16
C PRO A 176 -9.59 -11.38 -0.04
N ALA A 177 -8.56 -10.97 0.69
CA ALA A 177 -7.94 -9.66 0.52
C ALA A 177 -6.74 -9.75 -0.43
N VAL A 178 -6.53 -8.69 -1.23
CA VAL A 178 -5.42 -8.60 -2.18
C VAL A 178 -4.31 -7.71 -1.62
N GLN A 179 -3.08 -8.13 -1.83
CA GLN A 179 -1.87 -7.39 -1.48
C GLN A 179 -1.69 -6.16 -2.38
N LEU A 180 -1.04 -5.13 -1.86
CA LEU A 180 -0.65 -3.97 -2.66
C LEU A 180 0.72 -4.24 -3.31
N ALA A 181 0.70 -4.55 -4.61
CA ALA A 181 1.89 -4.78 -5.43
C ALA A 181 2.12 -3.59 -6.37
N ILE A 182 3.15 -2.78 -6.13
CA ILE A 182 3.51 -1.68 -7.01
C ILE A 182 4.41 -2.22 -8.14
N PRO A 183 4.10 -1.92 -9.43
CA PRO A 183 4.96 -2.31 -10.54
C PRO A 183 6.36 -1.71 -10.40
N GLY A 184 7.39 -2.50 -10.63
CA GLY A 184 8.81 -2.09 -10.51
C GLY A 184 9.55 -2.69 -9.32
N ASP A 185 8.92 -2.83 -8.17
CA ASP A 185 9.59 -3.30 -6.93
C ASP A 185 10.09 -4.76 -6.97
N ARG A 186 9.53 -5.58 -7.85
CA ARG A 186 9.91 -7.00 -7.96
C ARG A 186 10.93 -7.30 -9.05
N ALA A 187 11.12 -6.41 -10.00
CA ALA A 187 12.07 -6.62 -11.09
C ALA A 187 13.52 -6.50 -10.60
N GLU A 188 13.80 -5.47 -9.80
CA GLU A 188 15.15 -5.20 -9.29
C GLU A 188 15.59 -6.20 -8.20
N MET A 189 14.66 -6.75 -7.40
CA MET A 189 14.98 -7.76 -6.38
C MET A 189 15.17 -9.18 -6.96
N ARG A 190 14.80 -9.44 -8.21
CA ARG A 190 14.92 -10.76 -8.84
C ARG A 190 16.20 -10.93 -9.65
N GLU A 191 16.84 -9.84 -10.06
CA GLU A 191 18.15 -9.94 -10.70
C GLU A 191 19.23 -9.91 -9.60
N ALA A 192 19.83 -11.08 -9.36
CA ALA A 192 21.07 -11.12 -8.57
C ALA A 192 22.10 -10.21 -9.25
N PRO A 193 22.84 -9.37 -8.49
CA PRO A 193 23.85 -8.50 -9.07
C PRO A 193 24.83 -9.35 -9.86
N LYS A 194 24.95 -9.05 -11.16
CA LYS A 194 25.98 -9.70 -12.01
C LYS A 194 27.32 -9.16 -11.55
N VAL A 195 28.01 -9.94 -10.73
CA VAL A 195 29.41 -9.67 -10.39
C VAL A 195 30.23 -10.02 -11.63
N GLN A 196 30.73 -9.00 -12.33
CA GLN A 196 31.76 -9.16 -13.35
C GLN A 196 33.10 -9.03 -12.64
N PHE A 197 33.91 -10.09 -12.73
CA PHE A 197 35.32 -10.10 -12.31
C PHE A 197 36.20 -9.62 -13.46
#